data_587c58098fba752f6de2ee872a77b316
#
_entry.id   587c58098fba752f6de2ee872a77b316
#
_cell.length_a   1.000
_cell.length_b   1.000
_cell.length_c   1.000
_cell.angle_alpha   90.00
_cell.angle_beta   90.00
_cell.angle_gamma   90.00
#
_symmetry.space_group_name_H-M   'P 1'
#
loop_
_entity.id
_entity.type
_entity.pdbx_description
1 polymer ?
#
loop_
_entity_poly.entity_id
_entity_poly.type
_entity_poly.pdbx_seq_one_letter_code
_entity_poly.pdbx_strand_id
1 'polypeptide(L)'
;MKALVIADRNPTIDLIETVKNENVNLIISLGDFAREELLQLSLINSTPKIGVYGNHCSGIYMPEIGMWDMHCKIWRYNGFSFGGFGGCVRYKSSPYAVMFTQEEATNLTASFPYVDIFITHCPP
;
A
#
# COMPACT_ATOMS: atom_id res chain seq x y z
N MET A 1 2.08 -10.60 -15.34
CA MET A 1 1.99 -10.45 -13.87
C MET A 1 0.53 -10.22 -13.48
N LYS A 2 0.03 -10.93 -12.49
CA LYS A 2 -1.30 -10.73 -11.91
C LYS A 2 -1.16 -10.17 -10.49
N ALA A 3 -1.76 -9.02 -10.22
CA ALA A 3 -1.76 -8.40 -8.90
C ALA A 3 -3.16 -8.40 -8.30
N LEU A 4 -3.24 -8.71 -7.00
CA LEU A 4 -4.42 -8.47 -6.18
C LEU A 4 -4.29 -7.11 -5.51
N VAL A 5 -5.21 -6.20 -5.82
CA VAL A 5 -5.20 -4.83 -5.25
C VAL A 5 -6.39 -4.69 -4.31
N ILE A 6 -6.13 -4.21 -3.09
CA ILE A 6 -7.12 -3.96 -2.05
C ILE A 6 -7.04 -2.51 -1.55
N ALA A 7 -8.18 -1.91 -1.26
CA ALA A 7 -8.28 -0.52 -0.81
C ALA A 7 -9.55 -0.27 0.02
N ASP A 8 -9.47 0.58 1.03
CA ASP A 8 -10.56 1.26 1.74
C ASP A 8 -11.55 0.39 2.52
N ARG A 9 -11.78 -0.83 2.13
CA ARG A 9 -12.77 -1.71 2.76
C ARG A 9 -12.23 -3.09 3.02
N ASN A 10 -12.65 -3.67 4.14
CA ASN A 10 -12.37 -5.08 4.43
C ASN A 10 -12.85 -5.94 3.26
N PRO A 11 -11.94 -6.68 2.62
CA PRO A 11 -12.30 -7.56 1.52
C PRO A 11 -13.36 -8.59 1.94
N THR A 12 -14.38 -8.76 1.12
CA THR A 12 -15.44 -9.77 1.33
C THR A 12 -15.07 -11.15 0.80
N ILE A 13 -13.91 -11.25 0.14
CA ILE A 13 -13.37 -12.50 -0.40
C ILE A 13 -12.36 -13.11 0.56
N ASP A 14 -12.17 -14.41 0.49
CA ASP A 14 -11.03 -15.07 1.14
C ASP A 14 -9.75 -14.72 0.37
N LEU A 15 -8.89 -13.90 0.98
CA LEU A 15 -7.66 -13.42 0.35
C LEU A 15 -6.66 -14.56 0.12
N ILE A 16 -6.56 -15.50 1.05
CA ILE A 16 -5.63 -16.64 0.95
C ILE A 16 -6.05 -17.55 -0.21
N GLU A 17 -7.32 -17.90 -0.25
CA GLU A 17 -7.87 -18.73 -1.32
C GLU A 17 -7.77 -18.04 -2.67
N THR A 18 -8.08 -16.75 -2.74
CA THR A 18 -7.99 -15.96 -3.97
C THR A 18 -6.57 -15.90 -4.51
N VAL A 19 -5.58 -15.62 -3.65
CA VAL A 19 -4.17 -15.57 -4.05
C VAL A 19 -3.72 -16.90 -4.66
N LYS A 20 -4.13 -18.01 -4.05
CA LYS A 20 -3.79 -19.35 -4.52
C LYS A 20 -4.49 -19.71 -5.83
N ASN A 21 -5.81 -19.55 -5.88
CA ASN A 21 -6.63 -20.01 -7.01
C ASN A 21 -6.42 -19.15 -8.27
N GLU A 22 -6.17 -17.86 -8.08
CA GLU A 22 -5.92 -16.92 -9.18
C GLU A 22 -4.46 -16.83 -9.60
N ASN A 23 -3.55 -17.56 -8.95
CA ASN A 23 -2.10 -17.47 -9.20
C ASN A 23 -1.58 -16.02 -9.12
N VAL A 24 -1.93 -15.34 -8.04
CA VAL A 24 -1.53 -13.95 -7.81
C VAL A 24 -0.02 -13.87 -7.58
N ASN A 25 0.65 -12.97 -8.30
CA ASN A 25 2.09 -12.77 -8.22
C ASN A 25 2.48 -11.64 -7.27
N LEU A 26 1.55 -10.73 -6.97
CA LEU A 26 1.80 -9.55 -6.13
C LEU A 26 0.52 -9.13 -5.41
N ILE A 27 0.62 -8.79 -4.13
CA ILE A 27 -0.47 -8.19 -3.36
C ILE A 27 -0.14 -6.72 -3.13
N ILE A 28 -1.09 -5.83 -3.43
CA ILE A 28 -0.95 -4.38 -3.27
C ILE A 28 -2.06 -3.86 -2.36
N SER A 29 -1.69 -3.20 -1.25
CA SER A 29 -2.62 -2.48 -0.38
C SER A 29 -2.50 -0.97 -0.61
N LEU A 30 -3.62 -0.32 -0.92
CA LEU A 30 -3.67 1.12 -1.11
C LEU A 30 -4.13 1.89 0.14
N GLY A 31 -4.21 1.22 1.29
CA GLY A 31 -4.46 1.84 2.58
C GLY A 31 -5.90 1.85 3.04
N ASP A 32 -6.12 2.50 4.18
CA ASP A 32 -7.38 2.60 4.93
C ASP A 32 -7.89 1.26 5.46
N PHE A 33 -6.97 0.49 6.07
CA PHE A 33 -7.28 -0.75 6.74
C PHE A 33 -6.94 -0.69 8.23
N ALA A 34 -7.75 -1.37 9.02
CA ALA A 34 -7.36 -1.77 10.36
C ALA A 34 -6.41 -2.99 10.29
N ARG A 35 -5.53 -3.09 11.27
CA ARG A 35 -4.56 -4.21 11.37
C ARG A 35 -5.25 -5.57 11.25
N GLU A 36 -6.37 -5.73 11.95
CA GLU A 36 -7.13 -6.98 12.03
C GLU A 36 -7.69 -7.42 10.68
N GLU A 37 -8.01 -6.47 9.81
CA GLU A 37 -8.56 -6.75 8.48
C GLU A 37 -7.53 -7.40 7.54
N LEU A 38 -6.25 -7.08 7.74
CA LEU A 38 -5.16 -7.59 6.90
C LEU A 38 -4.31 -8.68 7.55
N LEU A 39 -4.59 -9.03 8.81
CA LEU A 39 -3.75 -9.97 9.56
C LEU A 39 -3.64 -11.35 8.88
N GLN A 40 -4.67 -11.80 8.19
CA GLN A 40 -4.64 -13.04 7.41
C GLN A 40 -3.54 -13.07 6.34
N LEU A 41 -3.12 -11.91 5.83
CA LEU A 41 -2.03 -11.84 4.85
C LEU A 41 -0.68 -12.28 5.42
N SER A 42 -0.52 -12.32 6.73
CA SER A 42 0.70 -12.84 7.39
C SER A 42 0.94 -14.32 7.07
N LEU A 43 -0.11 -15.06 6.72
CA LEU A 43 -0.03 -16.47 6.35
C LEU A 43 0.44 -16.69 4.91
N ILE A 44 0.48 -15.65 4.09
CA ILE A 44 0.92 -15.73 2.69
C ILE A 44 2.40 -15.34 2.65
N ASN A 45 3.28 -16.33 2.52
CA ASN A 45 4.73 -16.11 2.52
C ASN A 45 5.37 -16.20 1.13
N SER A 46 4.68 -16.82 0.18
CA SER A 46 5.19 -17.05 -1.17
C SER A 46 4.96 -15.92 -2.16
N THR A 47 4.05 -15.00 -1.83
CA THR A 47 3.67 -13.88 -2.71
C THR A 47 4.13 -12.56 -2.07
N PRO A 48 4.93 -11.74 -2.77
CA PRO A 48 5.32 -10.42 -2.28
C PRO A 48 4.11 -9.54 -1.98
N LYS A 49 4.25 -8.72 -0.96
CA LYS A 49 3.23 -7.77 -0.51
C LYS A 49 3.83 -6.39 -0.40
N ILE A 50 3.24 -5.42 -1.09
CA ILE A 50 3.61 -4.00 -1.00
C ILE A 50 2.38 -3.17 -0.71
N GLY A 51 2.55 -1.98 -0.17
CA GLY A 51 1.42 -1.09 0.05
C GLY A 51 1.82 0.30 0.49
N VAL A 52 0.81 1.13 0.68
CA VAL A 52 0.92 2.44 1.30
C VAL A 52 -0.14 2.56 2.39
N TYR A 53 0.16 3.30 3.44
CA TYR A 53 -0.84 3.63 4.46
C TYR A 53 -1.79 4.72 3.94
N GLY A 54 -3.07 4.58 4.28
CA GLY A 54 -4.05 5.64 4.12
C GLY A 54 -4.14 6.52 5.38
N ASN A 55 -5.00 7.53 5.33
CA ASN A 55 -5.18 8.44 6.46
C ASN A 55 -6.09 7.87 7.58
N HIS A 56 -6.76 6.75 7.33
CA HIS A 56 -7.59 6.04 8.31
C HIS A 56 -7.02 4.67 8.72
N CYS A 57 -5.75 4.40 8.45
CA CYS A 57 -5.10 3.19 8.93
C CYS A 57 -4.95 3.18 10.45
N SER A 58 -5.13 2.04 11.08
CA SER A 58 -4.90 1.85 12.51
C SER A 58 -3.47 1.39 12.78
N GLY A 59 -2.59 2.35 13.04
CA GLY A 59 -1.21 2.08 13.45
C GLY A 59 -0.30 1.58 12.31
N ILE A 60 0.86 1.06 12.71
CA ILE A 60 1.88 0.53 11.81
C ILE A 60 1.79 -0.99 11.84
N TYR A 61 1.18 -1.60 10.84
CA TYR A 61 0.94 -3.05 10.79
C TYR A 61 1.67 -3.77 9.64
N MET A 62 2.14 -3.07 8.62
CA MET A 62 2.74 -3.71 7.44
C MET A 62 3.89 -4.66 7.78
N PRO A 63 4.82 -4.33 8.70
CA PRO A 63 5.88 -5.27 9.07
C PRO A 63 5.37 -6.59 9.63
N GLU A 64 4.27 -6.56 10.41
CA GLU A 64 3.69 -7.76 11.03
C GLU A 64 3.11 -8.74 10.01
N ILE A 65 2.63 -8.23 8.88
CA ILE A 65 2.04 -9.05 7.81
C ILE A 65 3.03 -9.32 6.67
N GLY A 66 4.31 -8.93 6.83
CA GLY A 66 5.33 -9.11 5.82
C GLY A 66 5.10 -8.25 4.57
N MET A 67 4.48 -7.10 4.71
CA MET A 67 4.22 -6.14 3.63
C MET A 67 5.23 -4.99 3.70
N TRP A 68 5.71 -4.55 2.54
CA TRP A 68 6.61 -3.42 2.45
C TRP A 68 5.85 -2.12 2.26
N ASP A 69 6.07 -1.17 3.16
CA ASP A 69 5.60 0.20 2.99
C ASP A 69 6.40 0.89 1.89
N MET A 70 5.70 1.25 0.83
CA MET A 70 6.27 1.86 -0.38
C MET A 70 6.33 3.38 -0.34
N HIS A 71 5.90 4.02 0.76
CA HIS A 71 5.93 5.48 0.86
C HIS A 71 7.33 6.05 0.57
N CYS A 72 7.45 6.88 -0.45
CA CYS A 72 8.70 7.48 -0.95
C CYS A 72 9.79 6.45 -1.30
N LYS A 73 9.40 5.24 -1.72
CA LYS A 73 10.33 4.17 -2.08
C LYS A 73 10.09 3.70 -3.51
N ILE A 74 11.13 3.05 -4.04
CA ILE A 74 11.10 2.40 -5.35
C ILE A 74 11.49 0.94 -5.17
N TRP A 75 10.77 0.08 -5.87
CA TRP A 75 11.02 -1.34 -5.90
C TRP A 75 10.89 -1.88 -7.32
N ARG A 76 11.73 -2.85 -7.66
CA ARG A 76 11.69 -3.53 -8.96
C ARG A 76 11.27 -4.97 -8.78
N TYR A 77 10.24 -5.36 -9.51
CA TYR A 77 9.73 -6.71 -9.47
C TYR A 77 9.12 -7.11 -10.81
N ASN A 78 9.47 -8.32 -11.25
CA ASN A 78 8.93 -8.95 -12.46
C ASN A 78 9.00 -8.04 -13.72
N GLY A 79 10.10 -7.32 -13.88
CA GLY A 79 10.35 -6.42 -15.01
C GLY A 79 9.72 -5.02 -14.89
N PHE A 80 8.98 -4.73 -13.80
CA PHE A 80 8.38 -3.43 -13.56
C PHE A 80 9.06 -2.70 -12.41
N SER A 81 9.08 -1.39 -12.50
CA SER A 81 9.45 -0.49 -11.41
C SER A 81 8.19 0.05 -10.74
N PHE A 82 8.16 -0.07 -9.42
CA PHE A 82 7.06 0.43 -8.57
C PHE A 82 7.55 1.60 -7.74
N GLY A 83 6.72 2.63 -7.61
CA GLY A 83 6.90 3.69 -6.64
C GLY A 83 5.65 3.87 -5.81
N GLY A 84 5.75 4.54 -4.66
CA GLY A 84 4.58 4.72 -3.80
C GLY A 84 4.58 6.02 -3.01
N PHE A 85 3.37 6.52 -2.73
CA PHE A 85 3.14 7.66 -1.86
C PHE A 85 1.87 7.45 -1.04
N GLY A 86 2.02 7.33 0.29
CA GLY A 86 0.90 7.08 1.20
C GLY A 86 0.25 8.35 1.72
N GLY A 87 -0.86 8.17 2.43
CA GLY A 87 -1.60 9.25 3.05
C GLY A 87 -2.49 10.05 2.10
N CYS A 88 -2.96 11.18 2.55
CA CYS A 88 -3.82 12.08 1.77
C CYS A 88 -3.50 13.55 2.02
N VAL A 89 -4.19 14.43 1.31
CA VAL A 89 -4.14 15.88 1.54
C VAL A 89 -4.59 16.18 2.98
N ARG A 90 -3.84 17.03 3.67
CA ARG A 90 -4.15 17.43 5.05
C ARG A 90 -5.42 18.29 5.09
N TYR A 91 -6.45 17.79 5.73
CA TYR A 91 -7.73 18.47 5.93
C TYR A 91 -8.07 18.66 7.41
N LYS A 92 -7.31 18.06 8.32
CA LYS A 92 -7.47 18.19 9.78
C LYS A 92 -6.12 18.09 10.47
N SER A 93 -6.06 18.54 11.72
CA SER A 93 -4.92 18.29 12.59
C SER A 93 -5.13 16.96 13.30
N SER A 94 -4.26 15.97 13.06
CA SER A 94 -4.26 14.70 13.77
C SER A 94 -2.84 14.14 13.80
N PRO A 95 -2.31 13.79 14.99
CA PRO A 95 -0.98 13.20 15.08
C PRO A 95 -0.93 11.74 14.60
N TYR A 96 -2.09 11.13 14.40
CA TYR A 96 -2.19 9.69 14.04
C TYR A 96 -2.49 9.45 12.55
N ALA A 97 -2.92 10.47 11.84
CA ALA A 97 -3.27 10.33 10.44
C ALA A 97 -2.09 10.68 9.53
N VAL A 98 -1.86 9.86 8.52
CA VAL A 98 -0.84 10.10 7.49
C VAL A 98 -1.41 11.10 6.50
N MET A 99 -1.06 12.37 6.67
CA MET A 99 -1.56 13.47 5.84
C MET A 99 -0.45 14.47 5.53
N PHE A 100 -0.44 15.01 4.33
CA PHE A 100 0.56 15.94 3.84
C PHE A 100 -0.09 17.19 3.25
N THR A 101 0.56 18.35 3.42
CA THR A 101 0.23 19.53 2.62
C THR A 101 0.70 19.32 1.19
N GLN A 102 0.17 20.12 0.26
CA GLN A 102 0.62 20.08 -1.14
C GLN A 102 2.13 20.38 -1.26
N GLU A 103 2.64 21.31 -0.45
CA GLU A 103 4.06 21.64 -0.40
C GLU A 103 4.92 20.48 0.10
N GLU A 104 4.52 19.83 1.20
CA GLU A 104 5.19 18.64 1.73
C GLU A 104 5.23 17.52 0.70
N ALA A 105 4.10 17.22 0.06
CA ALA A 105 4.02 16.19 -0.97
C ALA A 105 4.92 16.52 -2.17
N THR A 106 4.91 17.76 -2.64
CA THR A 106 5.75 18.24 -3.74
C THR A 106 7.22 18.06 -3.41
N ASN A 107 7.65 18.46 -2.20
CA ASN A 107 9.04 18.34 -1.77
C ASN A 107 9.49 16.87 -1.65
N LEU A 108 8.62 16.00 -1.12
CA LEU A 108 8.91 14.57 -0.97
C LEU A 108 9.00 13.84 -2.32
N THR A 109 8.27 14.30 -3.33
CA THR A 109 8.24 13.65 -4.64
C THR A 109 9.12 14.32 -5.69
N ALA A 110 9.73 15.47 -5.40
CA ALA A 110 10.50 16.27 -6.36
C ALA A 110 11.65 15.52 -7.05
N SER A 111 12.30 14.59 -6.33
CA SER A 111 13.41 13.78 -6.86
C SER A 111 12.98 12.36 -7.25
N PHE A 112 11.67 12.09 -7.28
CA PHE A 112 11.17 10.76 -7.59
C PHE A 112 11.45 10.44 -9.08
N PRO A 113 12.13 9.34 -9.38
CA PRO A 113 12.39 8.99 -10.77
C PRO A 113 11.11 8.48 -11.44
N TYR A 114 11.13 8.36 -12.75
CA TYR A 114 10.08 7.68 -13.49
C TYR A 114 9.96 6.21 -13.03
N VAL A 115 8.73 5.77 -12.80
CA VAL A 115 8.39 4.37 -12.50
C VAL A 115 7.25 3.91 -13.40
N ASP A 116 7.18 2.61 -13.65
CA ASP A 116 6.14 2.04 -14.51
C ASP A 116 4.77 2.04 -13.81
N ILE A 117 4.76 1.80 -12.50
CA ILE A 117 3.56 1.71 -11.66
C ILE A 117 3.77 2.55 -10.40
N PHE A 118 2.88 3.53 -10.21
CA PHE A 118 2.90 4.36 -9.01
C PHE A 118 1.64 4.10 -8.17
N ILE A 119 1.83 3.67 -6.92
CA ILE A 119 0.73 3.34 -6.00
C ILE A 119 0.51 4.48 -5.02
N THR A 120 -0.73 4.91 -4.89
CA THR A 120 -1.14 5.98 -3.96
C THR A 120 -2.44 5.60 -3.26
N HIS A 121 -2.65 6.15 -2.06
CA HIS A 121 -3.94 6.06 -1.38
C HIS A 121 -4.91 7.09 -1.95
N CYS A 122 -4.53 8.37 -1.92
CA CYS A 122 -5.32 9.43 -2.56
C CYS A 122 -5.08 9.47 -4.07
N PRO A 123 -6.13 9.77 -4.86
CA PRO A 123 -5.94 10.07 -6.28
C PRO A 123 -5.03 11.29 -6.45
N PRO A 124 -4.32 11.37 -7.57
CA PRO A 124 -3.44 12.49 -7.88
C PRO A 124 -4.19 13.81 -8.08
#